data_0314bac2b83ebe2d68a177eb622177f3
#
_entry.id   0314bac2b83ebe2d68a177eb622177f3
#
_cell.length_a   1.000
_cell.length_b   1.000
_cell.length_c   1.000
_cell.angle_alpha   90.00
_cell.angle_beta   90.00
_cell.angle_gamma   90.00
#
_symmetry.space_group_name_H-M   'P 1'
#
loop_
_entity.id
_entity.type
_entity.pdbx_description
1 polymer ?
#
loop_
_entity_poly.entity_id
_entity_poly.type
_entity_poly.pdbx_seq_one_letter_code
_entity_poly.pdbx_strand_id
1 'polypeptide(L)'
;MAPYPNWLRNSLLTAWALALPALAMVVPAGTQLQIRLKTKIASNTSKPDDPVETIVIAPVTVNGTPAIPAGVTLRGVVTGASEATDPTVRATLALDFRELEIGGQRIRVHTQLTAVENARESVNDKGEIQGILANETLSSRMDSGIDKVAEKYSGFGGLLSAAKKAVFKETEGDISYDAGVEMDLKLTAALTLTGPPPPGPDAALQPVADPRALVDLVNRQPFQSRAQNPPKPSDITTMMFIGSQEQVQGAFADAGWHQASKLGEKSKFETMRAIAEDRGYSEAPVSILYLDGRPPDMVFEKINNTFSKRHHLRIWLRPDQYQGQTVWVCAATHDTGIDFSAKDRIFIHKIDSQIDLERSKVVNDLLLTGKVQSLLMVDRPNVPRNGQNATGDNLTTDARMAVLVFE
;
A
#
# COMPACT_ATOMS: atom_id res chain seq x y z
N MET A 1 64.37 -60.16 -22.14
CA MET A 1 64.55 -59.14 -21.12
C MET A 1 64.81 -57.84 -21.82
N ALA A 2 63.85 -56.93 -21.87
CA ALA A 2 64.03 -55.54 -22.28
C ALA A 2 62.98 -54.71 -21.64
N PRO A 3 63.30 -53.55 -21.05
CA PRO A 3 62.34 -52.81 -20.23
C PRO A 3 61.49 -51.83 -21.10
N TYR A 4 60.29 -51.59 -20.68
CA TYR A 4 59.32 -50.61 -21.24
C TYR A 4 59.80 -49.18 -20.99
N PRO A 5 59.58 -48.20 -21.92
CA PRO A 5 59.64 -46.78 -21.60
C PRO A 5 58.27 -46.20 -21.33
N ASN A 6 58.13 -45.58 -20.17
CA ASN A 6 57.00 -44.76 -19.77
C ASN A 6 56.98 -43.45 -20.56
N TRP A 7 55.87 -43.17 -21.28
CA TRP A 7 55.52 -41.85 -21.75
C TRP A 7 54.22 -41.42 -21.08
N LEU A 8 54.35 -40.80 -19.90
CA LEU A 8 53.26 -40.00 -19.30
C LEU A 8 53.19 -38.66 -20.04
N ARG A 9 52.25 -38.53 -20.98
CA ARG A 9 51.86 -37.23 -21.54
C ARG A 9 50.88 -36.59 -20.56
N ASN A 10 51.36 -35.62 -19.77
CA ASN A 10 50.53 -34.65 -19.05
C ASN A 10 49.79 -33.77 -20.08
N SER A 11 48.55 -34.11 -20.36
CA SER A 11 47.63 -33.21 -21.06
C SER A 11 47.04 -32.25 -20.01
N LEU A 12 47.63 -31.08 -19.88
CA LEU A 12 47.03 -29.93 -19.23
C LEU A 12 45.78 -29.51 -20.03
N LEU A 13 44.63 -30.02 -19.65
CA LEU A 13 43.34 -29.47 -20.06
C LEU A 13 43.17 -28.12 -19.37
N THR A 14 43.59 -27.05 -20.07
CA THR A 14 43.24 -25.69 -19.71
C THR A 14 41.75 -25.53 -19.97
N ALA A 15 40.93 -25.67 -18.91
CA ALA A 15 39.53 -25.33 -18.94
C ALA A 15 39.43 -23.81 -19.12
N TRP A 16 39.18 -23.38 -20.34
CA TRP A 16 38.73 -22.02 -20.63
C TRP A 16 37.32 -21.93 -20.06
N ALA A 17 37.19 -21.36 -18.88
CA ALA A 17 35.88 -20.88 -18.38
C ALA A 17 35.49 -19.75 -19.35
N LEU A 18 34.61 -20.05 -20.31
CA LEU A 18 33.90 -19.05 -21.07
C LEU A 18 33.09 -18.27 -20.07
N ALA A 19 33.60 -17.13 -19.63
CA ALA A 19 32.79 -16.13 -18.93
C ALA A 19 31.72 -15.67 -19.92
N LEU A 20 30.53 -16.25 -19.79
CA LEU A 20 29.33 -15.72 -20.46
C LEU A 20 29.26 -14.25 -20.06
N PRO A 21 29.13 -13.31 -21.02
CA PRO A 21 28.89 -11.92 -20.66
C PRO A 21 27.65 -11.87 -19.77
N ALA A 22 27.82 -11.36 -18.56
CA ALA A 22 26.68 -11.08 -17.69
C ALA A 22 25.77 -10.15 -18.50
N LEU A 23 24.58 -10.63 -18.87
CA LEU A 23 23.57 -9.85 -19.57
C LEU A 23 23.23 -8.65 -18.69
N ALA A 24 23.66 -7.49 -19.12
CA ALA A 24 23.31 -6.24 -18.44
C ALA A 24 21.84 -5.96 -18.71
N MET A 25 21.04 -5.83 -17.66
CA MET A 25 19.64 -5.42 -17.74
C MET A 25 19.56 -3.90 -17.57
N VAL A 26 18.90 -3.22 -18.50
CA VAL A 26 18.70 -1.77 -18.45
C VAL A 26 17.28 -1.49 -18.01
N VAL A 27 17.13 -0.85 -16.85
CA VAL A 27 15.84 -0.29 -16.37
C VAL A 27 15.74 1.13 -16.94
N PRO A 28 14.71 1.44 -17.76
CA PRO A 28 14.62 2.73 -18.44
C PRO A 28 14.42 3.91 -17.48
N ALA A 29 14.85 5.10 -17.88
CA ALA A 29 14.40 6.34 -17.25
C ALA A 29 12.86 6.46 -17.33
N GLY A 30 12.24 7.09 -16.35
CA GLY A 30 10.79 7.16 -16.22
C GLY A 30 10.15 5.96 -15.49
N THR A 31 10.91 4.88 -15.24
CA THR A 31 10.41 3.73 -14.45
C THR A 31 10.04 4.17 -13.05
N GLN A 32 8.85 3.78 -12.62
CA GLN A 32 8.36 4.06 -11.27
C GLN A 32 8.88 3.03 -10.27
N LEU A 33 9.16 3.51 -9.07
CA LEU A 33 9.57 2.74 -7.90
C LEU A 33 8.63 3.09 -6.75
N GLN A 34 8.01 2.09 -6.16
CA GLN A 34 7.25 2.25 -4.92
C GLN A 34 8.12 1.89 -3.74
N ILE A 35 8.24 2.79 -2.78
CA ILE A 35 9.12 2.62 -1.63
C ILE A 35 8.35 2.84 -0.32
N ARG A 36 8.90 2.29 0.77
CA ARG A 36 8.40 2.50 2.14
C ARG A 36 9.52 2.99 3.01
N LEU A 37 9.27 4.07 3.76
CA LEU A 37 10.20 4.63 4.73
C LEU A 37 10.49 3.63 5.86
N LYS A 38 11.76 3.55 6.25
CA LYS A 38 12.24 2.92 7.47
C LYS A 38 12.75 3.93 8.50
N THR A 39 12.94 5.17 8.06
CA THR A 39 13.44 6.29 8.86
C THR A 39 12.33 7.33 8.99
N LYS A 40 12.09 7.84 10.19
CA LYS A 40 11.22 9.01 10.41
C LYS A 40 11.88 10.26 9.82
N ILE A 41 11.10 11.09 9.13
CA ILE A 41 11.51 12.37 8.58
C ILE A 41 10.47 13.45 8.88
N ALA A 42 10.92 14.69 9.13
CA ALA A 42 10.00 15.79 9.40
C ALA A 42 10.62 17.15 9.02
N SER A 43 9.78 18.10 8.62
CA SER A 43 10.22 19.43 8.17
C SER A 43 10.86 20.27 9.27
N ASN A 44 10.44 20.07 10.53
CA ASN A 44 10.91 20.84 11.70
C ASN A 44 12.08 20.19 12.45
N THR A 45 12.42 18.94 12.19
CA THR A 45 13.49 18.25 12.91
C THR A 45 14.60 17.69 12.04
N SER A 46 14.29 17.33 10.79
CA SER A 46 15.29 16.82 9.84
C SER A 46 16.20 17.94 9.33
N LYS A 47 17.44 17.58 9.01
CA LYS A 47 18.48 18.48 8.52
C LYS A 47 19.04 17.98 7.20
N PRO A 48 19.61 18.87 6.35
CA PRO A 48 20.38 18.45 5.20
C PRO A 48 21.42 17.39 5.58
N ASP A 49 21.58 16.37 4.73
CA ASP A 49 22.43 15.19 4.88
C ASP A 49 21.98 14.16 5.93
N ASP A 50 20.85 14.35 6.61
CA ASP A 50 20.26 13.29 7.44
C ASP A 50 19.96 12.06 6.58
N PRO A 51 20.39 10.84 6.99
CA PRO A 51 20.20 9.64 6.21
C PRO A 51 18.73 9.21 6.19
N VAL A 52 18.25 8.80 5.01
CA VAL A 52 16.91 8.23 4.82
C VAL A 52 17.04 6.84 4.25
N GLU A 53 16.55 5.85 4.98
CA GLU A 53 16.49 4.46 4.51
C GLU A 53 15.07 4.08 4.14
N THR A 54 14.95 3.38 3.00
CA THR A 54 13.69 2.86 2.49
C THR A 54 13.85 1.45 1.93
N ILE A 55 12.75 0.76 1.71
CA ILE A 55 12.71 -0.48 0.95
C ILE A 55 11.80 -0.30 -0.28
N VAL A 56 12.16 -0.95 -1.37
CA VAL A 56 11.28 -1.11 -2.54
C VAL A 56 10.18 -2.09 -2.17
N ILE A 57 8.90 -1.70 -2.31
CA ILE A 57 7.75 -2.52 -1.88
C ILE A 57 7.03 -3.25 -3.02
N ALA A 58 7.26 -2.82 -4.26
CA ALA A 58 6.73 -3.48 -5.45
C ALA A 58 7.88 -3.87 -6.39
N PRO A 59 7.89 -5.08 -6.95
CA PRO A 59 8.94 -5.48 -7.87
C PRO A 59 8.86 -4.66 -9.17
N VAL A 60 10.03 -4.25 -9.68
CA VAL A 60 10.13 -3.62 -11.00
C VAL A 60 10.47 -4.67 -12.04
N THR A 61 9.66 -4.75 -13.09
CA THR A 61 9.88 -5.66 -14.21
C THR A 61 10.23 -4.92 -15.48
N VAL A 62 11.14 -5.46 -16.27
CA VAL A 62 11.49 -4.96 -17.60
C VAL A 62 11.19 -6.06 -18.61
N ASN A 63 10.29 -5.79 -19.55
CA ASN A 63 9.84 -6.77 -20.55
C ASN A 63 9.36 -8.10 -19.91
N GLY A 64 8.65 -8.02 -18.77
CA GLY A 64 8.16 -9.19 -18.05
C GLY A 64 9.19 -9.94 -17.20
N THR A 65 10.43 -9.49 -17.18
CA THR A 65 11.51 -10.07 -16.36
C THR A 65 11.74 -9.19 -15.13
N PRO A 66 11.76 -9.75 -13.91
CA PRO A 66 12.09 -9.00 -12.71
C PRO A 66 13.49 -8.36 -12.83
N ALA A 67 13.58 -7.07 -12.57
CA ALA A 67 14.82 -6.29 -12.58
C ALA A 67 15.22 -5.86 -11.17
N ILE A 68 14.30 -5.24 -10.43
CA ILE A 68 14.49 -4.85 -9.04
C ILE A 68 13.43 -5.58 -8.23
N PRO A 69 13.78 -6.55 -7.40
CA PRO A 69 12.79 -7.24 -6.56
C PRO A 69 12.31 -6.35 -5.41
N ALA A 70 11.13 -6.65 -4.89
CA ALA A 70 10.70 -6.08 -3.63
C ALA A 70 11.63 -6.48 -2.49
N GLY A 71 11.72 -5.66 -1.44
CA GLY A 71 12.61 -5.87 -0.30
C GLY A 71 14.02 -5.26 -0.47
N VAL A 72 14.37 -4.78 -1.66
CA VAL A 72 15.65 -4.12 -1.91
C VAL A 72 15.71 -2.78 -1.18
N THR A 73 16.83 -2.50 -0.52
CA THR A 73 17.06 -1.24 0.18
C THR A 73 17.40 -0.12 -0.79
N LEU A 74 16.74 1.01 -0.66
CA LEU A 74 17.07 2.26 -1.36
C LEU A 74 17.40 3.32 -0.31
N ARG A 75 18.61 3.89 -0.40
CA ARG A 75 19.10 4.91 0.53
C ARG A 75 19.16 6.27 -0.10
N GLY A 76 18.88 7.27 0.70
CA GLY A 76 18.96 8.67 0.33
C GLY A 76 19.32 9.53 1.51
N VAL A 77 19.16 10.83 1.31
CA VAL A 77 19.34 11.86 2.34
C VAL A 77 18.25 12.91 2.22
N VAL A 78 18.03 13.62 3.31
CA VAL A 78 17.31 14.89 3.29
C VAL A 78 18.20 15.92 2.60
N THR A 79 17.69 16.63 1.60
CA THR A 79 18.43 17.71 0.92
C THR A 79 17.97 19.10 1.34
N GLY A 80 16.78 19.20 1.93
CA GLY A 80 16.23 20.43 2.48
C GLY A 80 15.04 20.15 3.37
N ALA A 81 14.90 20.91 4.44
CA ALA A 81 13.77 20.89 5.33
C ALA A 81 13.49 22.30 5.84
N SER A 82 12.24 22.72 5.84
CA SER A 82 11.80 24.02 6.38
C SER A 82 10.47 23.86 7.09
N GLU A 83 10.40 24.31 8.33
CA GLU A 83 9.17 24.30 9.12
C GLU A 83 8.18 25.36 8.68
N ALA A 84 6.92 25.20 9.02
CA ALA A 84 5.87 26.21 8.87
C ALA A 84 5.97 27.20 10.04
N THR A 85 6.61 28.35 9.82
CA THR A 85 6.80 29.36 10.88
C THR A 85 5.53 30.16 11.19
N ASP A 86 4.57 30.18 10.27
CA ASP A 86 3.27 30.81 10.44
C ASP A 86 2.24 30.20 9.44
N PRO A 87 0.93 30.48 9.59
CA PRO A 87 -0.12 29.92 8.74
C PRO A 87 -0.04 30.24 7.24
N THR A 88 0.82 31.19 6.84
CA THR A 88 1.01 31.61 5.44
C THR A 88 2.28 31.05 4.82
N VAL A 89 3.14 30.39 5.62
CA VAL A 89 4.38 29.77 5.18
C VAL A 89 4.21 28.25 5.10
N ARG A 90 4.49 27.67 3.93
CA ARG A 90 4.48 26.22 3.75
C ARG A 90 5.71 25.58 4.37
N ALA A 91 5.52 24.52 5.12
CA ALA A 91 6.61 23.59 5.35
C ALA A 91 7.08 22.97 4.05
N THR A 92 8.37 22.68 3.94
CA THR A 92 8.93 21.95 2.80
C THR A 92 9.85 20.83 3.26
N LEU A 93 9.94 19.76 2.47
CA LEU A 93 10.85 18.67 2.71
C LEU A 93 11.33 18.09 1.37
N ALA A 94 12.63 18.11 1.13
CA ALA A 94 13.26 17.61 -0.08
C ALA A 94 14.14 16.41 0.23
N LEU A 95 14.03 15.36 -0.60
CA LEU A 95 14.71 14.09 -0.44
C LEU A 95 15.45 13.72 -1.73
N ASP A 96 16.63 13.11 -1.60
CA ASP A 96 17.40 12.56 -2.71
C ASP A 96 17.73 11.09 -2.44
N PHE A 97 17.08 10.17 -3.15
CA PHE A 97 17.36 8.73 -3.08
C PHE A 97 18.32 8.38 -4.20
N ARG A 98 19.53 7.98 -3.83
CA ARG A 98 20.65 7.88 -4.78
C ARG A 98 21.46 6.58 -4.74
N GLU A 99 21.14 5.65 -3.83
CA GLU A 99 21.88 4.41 -3.68
C GLU A 99 20.92 3.22 -3.52
N LEU A 100 20.95 2.33 -4.50
CA LEU A 100 20.19 1.07 -4.48
C LEU A 100 21.13 -0.06 -4.05
N GLU A 101 20.77 -0.80 -3.00
CA GLU A 101 21.50 -1.97 -2.54
C GLU A 101 20.82 -3.24 -3.06
N ILE A 102 21.39 -3.85 -4.07
CA ILE A 102 20.85 -5.02 -4.76
C ILE A 102 21.91 -6.11 -4.90
N GLY A 103 21.61 -7.35 -4.49
CA GLY A 103 22.56 -8.46 -4.57
C GLY A 103 23.88 -8.22 -3.82
N GLY A 104 23.86 -7.46 -2.72
CA GLY A 104 25.04 -7.07 -1.96
C GLY A 104 25.90 -5.98 -2.62
N GLN A 105 25.46 -5.43 -3.76
CA GLN A 105 26.13 -4.33 -4.45
C GLN A 105 25.37 -3.02 -4.20
N ARG A 106 26.12 -1.92 -4.05
CA ARG A 106 25.58 -0.57 -4.00
C ARG A 106 25.70 0.08 -5.35
N ILE A 107 24.58 0.41 -5.94
CA ILE A 107 24.48 0.96 -7.28
C ILE A 107 23.92 2.37 -7.18
N ARG A 108 24.62 3.33 -7.80
CA ARG A 108 24.13 4.69 -7.88
C ARG A 108 22.89 4.77 -8.77
N VAL A 109 21.85 5.41 -8.28
CA VAL A 109 20.60 5.67 -9.00
C VAL A 109 20.29 7.16 -9.00
N HIS A 110 19.50 7.59 -9.96
CA HIS A 110 18.99 8.96 -10.03
C HIS A 110 17.47 8.89 -10.00
N THR A 111 16.88 9.43 -8.94
CA THR A 111 15.44 9.37 -8.72
C THR A 111 14.85 10.75 -8.54
N GLN A 112 13.54 10.84 -8.65
CA GLN A 112 12.76 12.01 -8.27
C GLN A 112 11.49 11.54 -7.57
N LEU A 113 11.18 12.11 -6.42
CA LEU A 113 9.93 11.88 -5.71
C LEU A 113 8.77 12.43 -6.57
N THR A 114 7.70 11.66 -6.70
CA THR A 114 6.52 12.04 -7.48
C THR A 114 5.26 12.12 -6.64
N ALA A 115 5.17 11.32 -5.58
CA ALA A 115 4.05 11.35 -4.64
C ALA A 115 4.45 10.80 -3.26
N VAL A 116 3.71 11.20 -2.24
CA VAL A 116 3.64 10.52 -0.95
C VAL A 116 2.24 9.92 -0.85
N GLU A 117 2.18 8.61 -0.66
CA GLU A 117 0.93 7.85 -0.72
C GLU A 117 -0.03 8.31 0.39
N ASN A 118 -1.27 8.57 0.00
CA ASN A 118 -2.35 9.03 0.87
C ASN A 118 -2.07 10.31 1.68
N ALA A 119 -0.95 11.00 1.44
CA ALA A 119 -0.63 12.24 2.12
C ALA A 119 -1.58 13.38 1.74
N ARG A 120 -1.74 14.32 2.67
CA ARG A 120 -2.41 15.61 2.43
C ARG A 120 -1.50 16.59 1.69
N GLU A 121 -0.20 16.44 1.85
CA GLU A 121 0.86 17.24 1.24
C GLU A 121 0.92 16.95 -0.28
N SER A 122 1.45 17.89 -1.03
CA SER A 122 1.70 17.72 -2.47
C SER A 122 3.20 17.61 -2.74
N VAL A 123 3.54 17.00 -3.87
CA VAL A 123 4.90 16.97 -4.38
C VAL A 123 4.96 17.84 -5.63
N ASN A 124 5.87 18.81 -5.67
CA ASN A 124 6.04 19.71 -6.80
C ASN A 124 6.86 19.04 -7.94
N ASP A 125 6.97 19.74 -9.08
CA ASP A 125 7.68 19.23 -10.26
C ASP A 125 9.18 18.99 -10.03
N LYS A 126 9.75 19.52 -8.93
CA LYS A 126 11.14 19.30 -8.54
C LYS A 126 11.30 18.09 -7.62
N GLY A 127 10.19 17.47 -7.17
CA GLY A 127 10.21 16.37 -6.20
C GLY A 127 10.29 16.81 -4.74
N GLU A 128 10.00 18.08 -4.45
CA GLU A 128 9.92 18.61 -3.10
C GLU A 128 8.51 18.48 -2.55
N ILE A 129 8.40 17.98 -1.33
CA ILE A 129 7.14 17.87 -0.61
C ILE A 129 6.77 19.24 -0.05
N GLN A 130 5.54 19.67 -0.30
CA GLN A 130 4.98 20.94 0.13
C GLN A 130 3.83 20.73 1.11
N GLY A 131 3.98 21.25 2.30
CA GLY A 131 2.96 21.26 3.33
C GLY A 131 1.71 22.04 2.91
N ILE A 132 0.62 21.86 3.64
CA ILE A 132 -0.66 22.53 3.40
C ILE A 132 -0.69 23.84 4.16
N LEU A 133 -1.15 24.91 3.50
CA LEU A 133 -1.47 26.17 4.18
C LEU A 133 -2.81 26.03 4.93
N ALA A 134 -2.97 26.73 6.03
CA ALA A 134 -4.21 26.73 6.82
C ALA A 134 -5.46 27.06 5.98
N ASN A 135 -5.32 27.91 4.96
CA ASN A 135 -6.42 28.27 4.04
C ASN A 135 -6.68 27.25 2.93
N GLU A 136 -5.86 26.23 2.78
CA GLU A 136 -6.02 25.16 1.79
C GLU A 136 -6.61 23.89 2.39
N THR A 137 -6.82 23.83 3.69
CA THR A 137 -7.47 22.71 4.35
C THR A 137 -8.88 22.51 3.80
N LEU A 138 -9.41 21.31 3.90
CA LEU A 138 -10.75 20.99 3.43
C LEU A 138 -11.79 21.95 4.04
N SER A 139 -11.59 22.38 5.29
CA SER A 139 -12.44 23.38 5.96
C SER A 139 -12.48 24.70 5.23
N SER A 140 -11.37 25.21 4.69
CA SER A 140 -11.36 26.46 3.95
C SER A 140 -11.94 26.33 2.55
N ARG A 141 -11.76 25.16 1.89
CA ARG A 141 -12.43 24.84 0.61
C ARG A 141 -13.92 24.63 0.81
N MET A 142 -14.33 24.14 1.96
CA MET A 142 -15.73 23.96 2.33
C MET A 142 -16.39 25.31 2.68
N ASP A 143 -15.66 26.35 3.11
CA ASP A 143 -16.23 27.67 3.39
C ASP A 143 -16.96 28.28 2.19
N SER A 144 -16.46 28.09 0.98
CA SER A 144 -17.14 28.56 -0.23
C SER A 144 -18.33 27.66 -0.67
N GLY A 145 -18.41 26.44 -0.19
CA GLY A 145 -19.46 25.46 -0.49
C GLY A 145 -20.40 25.17 0.70
N ILE A 146 -19.89 25.19 1.92
CA ILE A 146 -20.62 24.89 3.15
C ILE A 146 -21.56 26.01 3.59
N ASP A 147 -21.21 27.27 3.37
CA ASP A 147 -22.18 28.34 3.66
C ASP A 147 -23.47 28.12 2.88
N LYS A 148 -23.38 27.57 1.66
CA LYS A 148 -24.55 27.16 0.88
C LYS A 148 -25.23 25.87 1.39
N VAL A 149 -24.47 24.97 2.02
CA VAL A 149 -24.97 23.70 2.56
C VAL A 149 -25.43 23.87 4.02
N ALA A 150 -24.73 24.67 4.83
CA ALA A 150 -25.10 24.96 6.23
C ALA A 150 -26.37 25.78 6.33
N GLU A 151 -26.61 26.75 5.43
CA GLU A 151 -27.89 27.48 5.33
C GLU A 151 -29.06 26.51 4.98
N LYS A 152 -28.78 25.45 4.24
CA LYS A 152 -29.78 24.48 3.79
C LYS A 152 -30.02 23.35 4.81
N TYR A 153 -29.12 23.14 5.78
CA TYR A 153 -29.17 22.03 6.74
C TYR A 153 -28.81 22.47 8.17
N SER A 154 -29.77 23.13 8.82
CA SER A 154 -29.63 23.75 10.15
C SER A 154 -29.22 22.85 11.33
N GLY A 155 -29.16 21.50 11.15
CA GLY A 155 -28.72 20.56 12.17
C GLY A 155 -27.23 20.30 12.21
N PHE A 156 -26.50 20.61 11.13
CA PHE A 156 -25.07 20.34 10.99
C PHE A 156 -24.18 21.57 11.28
N GLY A 157 -24.74 22.77 11.21
CA GLY A 157 -24.02 24.03 11.38
C GLY A 157 -23.36 24.19 12.75
N GLY A 158 -23.97 23.67 13.81
CA GLY A 158 -23.41 23.72 15.17
C GLY A 158 -22.18 22.81 15.34
N LEU A 159 -22.21 21.64 14.74
CA LEU A 159 -21.11 20.67 14.81
C LEU A 159 -19.91 21.12 13.94
N LEU A 160 -20.20 21.69 12.77
CA LEU A 160 -19.20 22.26 11.89
C LEU A 160 -18.58 23.55 12.45
N SER A 161 -19.34 24.41 13.12
CA SER A 161 -18.80 25.59 13.77
C SER A 161 -17.96 25.26 15.01
N ALA A 162 -18.25 24.17 15.72
CA ALA A 162 -17.42 23.65 16.80
C ALA A 162 -16.11 23.02 16.25
N ALA A 163 -16.20 22.28 15.17
CA ALA A 163 -15.03 21.77 14.43
C ALA A 163 -14.17 22.91 13.88
N LYS A 164 -14.79 23.96 13.30
CA LYS A 164 -14.12 25.19 12.85
C LYS A 164 -13.30 25.85 13.96
N LYS A 165 -13.89 26.01 15.16
CA LYS A 165 -13.17 26.61 16.30
C LYS A 165 -12.04 25.76 16.84
N ALA A 166 -12.12 24.43 16.72
CA ALA A 166 -11.05 23.51 17.10
C ALA A 166 -9.89 23.52 16.08
N VAL A 167 -10.21 23.61 14.79
CA VAL A 167 -9.24 23.62 13.67
C VAL A 167 -8.38 24.87 13.66
N PHE A 168 -8.93 26.05 14.00
CA PHE A 168 -8.17 27.29 14.03
C PHE A 168 -7.13 27.37 15.16
N LYS A 169 -7.11 26.40 16.08
CA LYS A 169 -6.25 26.48 17.25
C LYS A 169 -4.90 25.74 17.10
N GLU A 170 -4.78 24.77 16.21
CA GLU A 170 -3.56 23.94 16.03
C GLU A 170 -3.52 23.27 14.64
N THR A 171 -3.41 24.02 13.56
CA THR A 171 -2.95 23.42 12.31
C THR A 171 -1.44 23.27 12.42
N GLU A 172 -0.97 22.06 12.73
CA GLU A 172 0.42 21.70 12.50
C GLU A 172 0.67 21.75 11.00
N GLY A 173 1.23 22.87 10.53
CA GLY A 173 1.62 23.08 9.14
C GLY A 173 2.85 22.27 8.76
N ASP A 174 3.51 21.64 9.72
CA ASP A 174 4.71 20.86 9.53
C ASP A 174 4.43 19.49 8.87
N ILE A 175 5.38 19.07 8.06
CA ILE A 175 5.41 17.75 7.44
C ILE A 175 6.05 16.77 8.41
N SER A 176 5.43 15.64 8.68
CA SER A 176 6.01 14.58 9.49
C SER A 176 5.57 13.21 8.97
N TYR A 177 6.54 12.38 8.62
CA TYR A 177 6.31 11.01 8.14
C TYR A 177 7.08 10.03 9.02
N ASP A 178 6.36 9.12 9.63
CA ASP A 178 6.93 8.01 10.40
C ASP A 178 7.43 6.88 9.48
N ALA A 179 8.21 5.97 10.01
CA ALA A 179 8.52 4.71 9.34
C ALA A 179 7.21 3.99 8.97
N GLY A 180 7.15 3.43 7.75
CA GLY A 180 5.95 2.79 7.20
C GLY A 180 5.22 3.63 6.16
N VAL A 181 5.47 4.94 6.06
CA VAL A 181 4.92 5.80 5.01
C VAL A 181 5.46 5.39 3.65
N GLU A 182 4.60 5.35 2.65
CA GLU A 182 4.92 4.93 1.29
C GLU A 182 5.02 6.12 0.36
N MET A 183 5.90 5.99 -0.63
CA MET A 183 6.22 7.05 -1.58
C MET A 183 6.45 6.48 -2.98
N ASP A 184 6.09 7.25 -3.98
CA ASP A 184 6.39 6.96 -5.38
C ASP A 184 7.57 7.79 -5.86
N LEU A 185 8.51 7.11 -6.48
CA LEU A 185 9.64 7.72 -7.16
C LEU A 185 9.59 7.38 -8.66
N LYS A 186 10.27 8.16 -9.47
CA LYS A 186 10.63 7.79 -10.85
C LYS A 186 12.14 7.85 -11.04
N LEU A 187 12.69 6.94 -11.84
CA LEU A 187 14.06 7.05 -12.31
C LEU A 187 14.19 8.23 -13.27
N THR A 188 15.13 9.13 -13.02
CA THR A 188 15.41 10.25 -13.93
C THR A 188 16.51 9.92 -14.96
N ALA A 189 17.25 8.84 -14.75
CA ALA A 189 18.21 8.27 -15.69
C ALA A 189 18.03 6.75 -15.78
N ALA A 190 18.43 6.15 -16.89
CA ALA A 190 18.43 4.71 -17.03
C ALA A 190 19.41 4.06 -16.04
N LEU A 191 19.02 2.93 -15.45
CA LEU A 191 19.80 2.15 -14.51
C LEU A 191 20.28 0.86 -15.19
N THR A 192 21.59 0.64 -15.22
CA THR A 192 22.16 -0.61 -15.71
C THR A 192 22.49 -1.53 -14.55
N LEU A 193 21.86 -2.72 -14.55
CA LEU A 193 22.09 -3.77 -13.57
C LEU A 193 22.95 -4.86 -14.21
N THR A 194 23.98 -5.31 -13.50
CA THR A 194 24.89 -6.38 -13.95
C THR A 194 24.63 -7.65 -13.13
N GLY A 195 24.49 -8.77 -13.82
CA GLY A 195 24.17 -10.05 -13.19
C GLY A 195 22.67 -10.32 -13.06
N PRO A 196 22.29 -11.52 -12.63
CA PRO A 196 20.90 -11.86 -12.39
C PRO A 196 20.39 -11.07 -11.17
N PRO A 197 19.11 -10.59 -11.18
CA PRO A 197 18.52 -9.97 -10.00
C PRO A 197 18.50 -10.99 -8.85
N PRO A 198 18.63 -10.55 -7.61
CA PRO A 198 18.42 -11.43 -6.47
C PRO A 198 16.96 -11.94 -6.45
N PRO A 199 16.72 -13.10 -5.83
CA PRO A 199 15.37 -13.61 -5.70
C PRO A 199 14.52 -12.62 -4.90
N GLY A 200 13.27 -12.39 -5.34
CA GLY A 200 12.28 -11.64 -4.60
C GLY A 200 11.72 -12.45 -3.40
N PRO A 201 10.87 -11.83 -2.58
CA PRO A 201 10.25 -12.51 -1.43
C PRO A 201 9.37 -13.70 -1.85
N ASP A 202 8.88 -13.72 -3.07
CA ASP A 202 8.12 -14.82 -3.69
C ASP A 202 8.95 -16.05 -4.01
N ALA A 203 10.28 -15.92 -4.11
CA ALA A 203 11.16 -17.06 -4.41
C ALA A 203 11.26 -18.09 -3.26
N ALA A 204 10.92 -17.69 -2.04
CA ALA A 204 10.90 -18.58 -0.88
C ALA A 204 9.60 -19.38 -0.75
N LEU A 205 8.58 -19.08 -1.58
CA LEU A 205 7.27 -19.71 -1.48
C LEU A 205 7.32 -21.19 -1.80
N GLN A 206 6.62 -21.97 -0.98
CA GLN A 206 6.43 -23.39 -1.20
C GLN A 206 5.25 -23.65 -2.14
N PRO A 207 5.27 -24.72 -2.94
CA PRO A 207 4.10 -25.12 -3.68
C PRO A 207 2.93 -25.41 -2.74
N VAL A 208 1.72 -25.05 -3.15
CA VAL A 208 0.50 -25.39 -2.42
C VAL A 208 0.32 -26.90 -2.40
N ALA A 209 0.02 -27.50 -1.25
CA ALA A 209 -0.03 -28.95 -1.08
C ALA A 209 -1.17 -29.61 -1.86
N ASP A 210 -2.36 -29.00 -1.90
CA ASP A 210 -3.51 -29.48 -2.69
C ASP A 210 -4.17 -28.32 -3.44
N PRO A 211 -3.67 -27.97 -4.64
CA PRO A 211 -4.22 -26.89 -5.43
C PRO A 211 -5.70 -27.11 -5.85
N ARG A 212 -6.12 -28.35 -6.06
CA ARG A 212 -7.50 -28.65 -6.49
C ARG A 212 -8.50 -28.38 -5.37
N ALA A 213 -8.21 -28.86 -4.16
CA ALA A 213 -9.03 -28.56 -2.99
C ALA A 213 -9.13 -27.05 -2.73
N LEU A 214 -8.05 -26.28 -2.97
CA LEU A 214 -8.06 -24.83 -2.87
C LEU A 214 -8.94 -24.18 -3.94
N VAL A 215 -8.86 -24.59 -5.18
CA VAL A 215 -9.72 -24.09 -6.26
C VAL A 215 -11.19 -24.31 -5.93
N ASP A 216 -11.55 -25.53 -5.48
CA ASP A 216 -12.91 -25.86 -5.07
C ASP A 216 -13.36 -25.03 -3.86
N LEU A 217 -12.48 -24.84 -2.89
CA LEU A 217 -12.75 -24.01 -1.71
C LEU A 217 -13.02 -22.56 -2.09
N VAL A 218 -12.18 -21.96 -2.93
CA VAL A 218 -12.32 -20.58 -3.41
C VAL A 218 -13.63 -20.37 -4.17
N ASN A 219 -14.00 -21.32 -5.05
CA ASN A 219 -15.20 -21.19 -5.86
C ASN A 219 -16.51 -21.37 -5.08
N ARG A 220 -16.45 -21.91 -3.85
CA ARG A 220 -17.61 -21.96 -2.93
C ARG A 220 -17.77 -20.70 -2.10
N GLN A 221 -16.76 -19.83 -2.01
CA GLN A 221 -16.85 -18.64 -1.18
C GLN A 221 -17.74 -17.56 -1.80
N PRO A 222 -18.47 -16.81 -0.97
CA PRO A 222 -19.23 -15.66 -1.45
C PRO A 222 -18.27 -14.64 -2.08
N PHE A 223 -18.67 -14.10 -3.23
CA PHE A 223 -17.79 -13.21 -3.98
C PHE A 223 -17.97 -11.73 -3.64
N GLN A 224 -19.05 -11.37 -2.95
CA GLN A 224 -19.38 -9.96 -2.71
C GLN A 224 -20.02 -9.75 -1.34
N SER A 225 -19.54 -8.74 -0.63
CA SER A 225 -20.12 -8.25 0.61
C SER A 225 -21.38 -7.40 0.35
N ARG A 226 -22.09 -7.04 1.40
CA ARG A 226 -23.31 -6.20 1.33
C ARG A 226 -23.30 -5.12 2.39
N ALA A 227 -23.73 -3.91 2.03
CA ALA A 227 -24.19 -2.92 2.99
C ALA A 227 -25.54 -3.37 3.57
N GLN A 228 -25.88 -2.89 4.78
CA GLN A 228 -27.10 -3.31 5.46
C GLN A 228 -28.26 -2.33 5.25
N ASN A 229 -28.00 -1.04 5.28
CA ASN A 229 -29.02 0.00 5.20
C ASN A 229 -28.65 1.07 4.15
N PRO A 230 -29.27 1.08 2.96
CA PRO A 230 -30.12 0.00 2.43
C PRO A 230 -29.31 -1.25 2.03
N PRO A 231 -29.93 -2.44 1.98
CA PRO A 231 -29.23 -3.66 1.55
C PRO A 231 -28.80 -3.57 0.09
N LYS A 232 -27.49 -3.39 -0.16
CA LYS A 232 -26.91 -3.29 -1.50
C LYS A 232 -25.63 -4.13 -1.60
N PRO A 233 -25.32 -4.74 -2.76
CA PRO A 233 -23.99 -5.29 -3.00
C PRO A 233 -22.90 -4.24 -2.76
N SER A 234 -21.75 -4.67 -2.27
CA SER A 234 -20.61 -3.79 -2.03
C SER A 234 -19.31 -4.44 -2.52
N ASP A 235 -18.27 -4.50 -1.69
CA ASP A 235 -16.93 -4.87 -2.10
C ASP A 235 -16.82 -6.35 -2.53
N ILE A 236 -16.07 -6.60 -3.58
CA ILE A 236 -15.76 -7.95 -4.06
C ILE A 236 -14.64 -8.53 -3.21
N THR A 237 -14.78 -9.80 -2.81
CA THR A 237 -13.74 -10.53 -2.09
C THR A 237 -12.67 -11.00 -3.07
N THR A 238 -11.42 -10.52 -2.90
CA THR A 238 -10.31 -10.76 -3.83
C THR A 238 -9.16 -11.55 -3.22
N MET A 239 -9.22 -11.82 -1.90
CA MET A 239 -8.17 -12.56 -1.18
C MET A 239 -8.77 -13.59 -0.24
N MET A 240 -7.98 -14.65 0.01
CA MET A 240 -8.23 -15.66 1.02
C MET A 240 -6.95 -15.90 1.81
N PHE A 241 -7.08 -15.98 3.12
CA PHE A 241 -5.99 -16.30 4.03
C PHE A 241 -6.24 -17.63 4.71
N ILE A 242 -5.20 -18.43 4.85
CA ILE A 242 -5.22 -19.73 5.51
C ILE A 242 -4.20 -19.72 6.62
N GLY A 243 -4.65 -19.89 7.85
CA GLY A 243 -3.84 -19.82 9.05
C GLY A 243 -4.66 -19.40 10.28
N SER A 244 -4.04 -19.38 11.45
CA SER A 244 -4.68 -18.92 12.68
C SER A 244 -4.93 -17.40 12.63
N GLN A 245 -5.80 -16.93 13.51
CA GLN A 245 -6.05 -15.48 13.64
C GLN A 245 -4.78 -14.72 14.01
N GLU A 246 -3.97 -15.29 14.90
CA GLU A 246 -2.71 -14.69 15.36
C GLU A 246 -1.69 -14.59 14.22
N GLN A 247 -1.60 -15.60 13.35
CA GLN A 247 -0.72 -15.59 12.17
C GLN A 247 -1.15 -14.47 11.21
N VAL A 248 -2.43 -14.38 10.90
CA VAL A 248 -2.98 -13.32 10.02
C VAL A 248 -2.73 -11.93 10.63
N GLN A 249 -3.12 -11.73 11.90
CA GLN A 249 -2.93 -10.44 12.58
C GLN A 249 -1.46 -10.04 12.67
N GLY A 250 -0.59 -10.98 13.02
CA GLY A 250 0.85 -10.75 13.11
C GLY A 250 1.48 -10.40 11.76
N ALA A 251 1.04 -11.04 10.67
CA ALA A 251 1.53 -10.71 9.32
C ALA A 251 1.09 -9.31 8.89
N PHE A 252 -0.17 -8.92 9.14
CA PHE A 252 -0.65 -7.57 8.83
C PHE A 252 0.05 -6.50 9.68
N ALA A 253 0.29 -6.74 10.97
CA ALA A 253 1.03 -5.82 11.83
C ALA A 253 2.46 -5.59 11.32
N ASP A 254 3.18 -6.65 10.98
CA ASP A 254 4.55 -6.57 10.43
C ASP A 254 4.58 -5.90 9.04
N ALA A 255 3.49 -6.01 8.28
CA ALA A 255 3.30 -5.34 7.01
C ALA A 255 2.93 -3.84 7.14
N GLY A 256 2.81 -3.33 8.39
CA GLY A 256 2.47 -1.93 8.68
C GLY A 256 0.97 -1.62 8.52
N TRP A 257 0.12 -2.62 8.73
CA TRP A 257 -1.33 -2.44 8.80
C TRP A 257 -1.79 -2.41 10.26
N HIS A 258 -2.69 -1.49 10.59
CA HIS A 258 -3.26 -1.33 11.91
C HIS A 258 -4.69 -1.82 11.96
N GLN A 259 -5.07 -2.39 13.08
CA GLN A 259 -6.46 -2.77 13.29
C GLN A 259 -7.32 -1.51 13.48
N ALA A 260 -8.31 -1.32 12.62
CA ALA A 260 -9.23 -0.20 12.70
C ALA A 260 -10.12 -0.28 13.94
N SER A 261 -10.39 0.86 14.55
CA SER A 261 -11.26 0.93 15.73
C SER A 261 -12.72 0.69 15.38
N LYS A 262 -13.50 0.18 16.36
CA LYS A 262 -14.95 0.06 16.20
C LYS A 262 -15.61 1.43 16.24
N LEU A 263 -16.65 1.61 15.44
CA LEU A 263 -17.43 2.87 15.36
C LEU A 263 -18.06 3.20 16.71
N GLY A 264 -17.54 4.19 17.43
CA GLY A 264 -18.07 4.72 18.70
C GLY A 264 -18.35 6.22 18.61
N GLU A 265 -18.98 6.81 19.63
CA GLU A 265 -19.27 8.27 19.64
C GLU A 265 -18.00 9.11 19.63
N LYS A 266 -16.96 8.68 20.36
CA LYS A 266 -15.65 9.33 20.37
C LYS A 266 -14.99 9.26 18.99
N SER A 267 -15.08 8.12 18.30
CA SER A 267 -14.54 7.97 16.96
C SER A 267 -15.27 8.80 15.91
N LYS A 268 -16.59 9.04 16.08
CA LYS A 268 -17.35 9.95 15.21
C LYS A 268 -16.87 11.40 15.31
N PHE A 269 -16.57 11.87 16.53
CA PHE A 269 -16.04 13.21 16.74
C PHE A 269 -14.64 13.36 16.15
N GLU A 270 -13.75 12.40 16.42
CA GLU A 270 -12.38 12.40 15.84
C GLU A 270 -12.43 12.25 14.32
N THR A 271 -13.35 11.48 13.78
CA THR A 271 -13.60 11.39 12.34
C THR A 271 -13.97 12.74 11.74
N MET A 272 -14.93 13.45 12.35
CA MET A 272 -15.33 14.78 11.89
C MET A 272 -14.19 15.79 11.99
N ARG A 273 -13.38 15.68 13.05
CA ARG A 273 -12.18 16.49 13.22
C ARG A 273 -11.13 16.19 12.16
N ALA A 274 -10.86 14.90 11.87
CA ALA A 274 -9.91 14.48 10.84
C ALA A 274 -10.34 14.92 9.42
N ILE A 275 -11.66 14.88 9.13
CA ILE A 275 -12.21 15.44 7.88
C ILE A 275 -11.92 16.94 7.78
N ALA A 276 -12.22 17.68 8.85
CA ALA A 276 -12.07 19.13 8.85
C ALA A 276 -10.61 19.57 8.72
N GLU A 277 -9.68 18.81 9.31
CA GLU A 277 -8.24 19.11 9.32
C GLU A 277 -7.50 18.47 8.13
N ASP A 278 -8.17 17.63 7.32
CA ASP A 278 -7.57 16.82 6.25
C ASP A 278 -6.30 16.07 6.72
N ARG A 279 -6.32 15.63 7.96
CA ARG A 279 -5.20 14.91 8.58
C ARG A 279 -5.44 13.42 8.64
N GLY A 280 -4.35 12.68 8.78
CA GLY A 280 -4.40 11.25 9.03
C GLY A 280 -5.11 10.93 10.35
N TYR A 281 -5.93 9.90 10.33
CA TYR A 281 -6.58 9.33 11.51
C TYR A 281 -6.37 7.82 11.47
N SER A 282 -5.36 7.35 12.19
CA SER A 282 -4.92 5.94 12.18
C SER A 282 -5.98 4.95 12.70
N GLU A 283 -7.01 5.45 13.36
CA GLU A 283 -8.11 4.65 13.90
C GLU A 283 -9.46 5.02 13.25
N ALA A 284 -9.46 5.58 12.04
CA ALA A 284 -10.68 6.01 11.38
C ALA A 284 -11.66 4.83 11.21
N PRO A 285 -12.95 4.98 11.59
CA PRO A 285 -13.88 3.88 11.49
C PRO A 285 -14.21 3.54 10.05
N VAL A 286 -14.13 2.27 9.72
CA VAL A 286 -14.51 1.71 8.42
C VAL A 286 -15.97 1.27 8.46
N SER A 287 -16.74 1.55 7.39
CA SER A 287 -18.13 1.12 7.26
C SER A 287 -18.27 -0.38 7.44
N ILE A 288 -19.24 -0.83 8.23
CA ILE A 288 -19.50 -2.25 8.44
C ILE A 288 -20.19 -2.81 7.19
N LEU A 289 -19.56 -3.76 6.55
CA LEU A 289 -20.13 -4.57 5.47
C LEU A 289 -20.35 -6.00 5.96
N TYR A 290 -21.31 -6.67 5.40
CA TYR A 290 -21.70 -8.02 5.80
C TYR A 290 -21.39 -9.03 4.71
N LEU A 291 -20.81 -10.16 5.08
CA LEU A 291 -20.62 -11.32 4.21
C LEU A 291 -21.44 -12.48 4.80
N ASP A 292 -22.38 -13.03 4.03
CA ASP A 292 -23.33 -14.04 4.50
C ASP A 292 -24.04 -13.64 5.83
N GLY A 293 -24.40 -12.35 5.96
CA GLY A 293 -25.08 -11.82 7.13
C GLY A 293 -24.20 -11.60 8.37
N ARG A 294 -22.89 -11.83 8.29
CA ARG A 294 -21.94 -11.63 9.39
C ARG A 294 -21.09 -10.36 9.17
N PRO A 295 -20.86 -9.56 10.23
CA PRO A 295 -19.90 -8.46 10.17
C PRO A 295 -18.48 -9.01 10.03
N PRO A 296 -17.50 -8.19 9.63
CA PRO A 296 -16.10 -8.61 9.59
C PRO A 296 -15.56 -8.94 10.99
N ASP A 297 -14.74 -9.97 11.06
CA ASP A 297 -14.06 -10.39 12.30
C ASP A 297 -12.82 -9.51 12.55
N MET A 298 -12.14 -9.07 11.47
CA MET A 298 -11.01 -8.17 11.52
C MET A 298 -11.13 -7.08 10.45
N VAL A 299 -10.67 -5.88 10.79
CA VAL A 299 -10.61 -4.73 9.87
C VAL A 299 -9.25 -4.08 10.04
N PHE A 300 -8.55 -3.80 8.94
CA PHE A 300 -7.24 -3.17 8.97
C PHE A 300 -7.19 -1.96 8.06
N GLU A 301 -6.35 -1.01 8.44
CA GLU A 301 -6.02 0.21 7.71
C GLU A 301 -4.51 0.38 7.63
N LYS A 302 -4.02 1.06 6.60
CA LYS A 302 -2.60 1.38 6.44
C LYS A 302 -2.23 2.62 7.25
N ILE A 303 -0.96 2.69 7.70
CA ILE A 303 -0.38 3.91 8.29
C ILE A 303 -0.42 5.06 7.26
N ASN A 304 -0.47 6.29 7.76
CA ASN A 304 -0.49 7.53 6.96
C ASN A 304 -1.72 7.67 6.04
N ASN A 305 -2.78 6.93 6.30
CA ASN A 305 -4.05 7.21 5.65
C ASN A 305 -4.55 8.59 6.07
N THR A 306 -4.98 9.40 5.10
CA THR A 306 -5.84 10.55 5.39
C THR A 306 -7.29 10.08 5.48
N PHE A 307 -8.19 10.92 5.97
CA PHE A 307 -9.62 10.56 5.98
C PHE A 307 -10.17 10.34 4.57
N SER A 308 -9.66 11.07 3.59
CA SER A 308 -10.13 11.04 2.20
C SER A 308 -9.46 9.98 1.34
N LYS A 309 -8.23 9.58 1.70
CA LYS A 309 -7.43 8.61 0.95
C LYS A 309 -6.88 7.58 1.90
N ARG A 310 -7.27 6.33 1.72
CA ARG A 310 -6.83 5.27 2.62
C ARG A 310 -6.96 3.88 2.02
N HIS A 311 -6.01 3.05 2.38
CA HIS A 311 -6.08 1.62 2.17
C HIS A 311 -6.78 0.97 3.35
N HIS A 312 -7.81 0.20 3.10
CA HIS A 312 -8.49 -0.54 4.14
C HIS A 312 -9.02 -1.88 3.64
N LEU A 313 -9.14 -2.82 4.55
CA LEU A 313 -9.62 -4.15 4.23
C LEU A 313 -10.47 -4.74 5.37
N ARG A 314 -11.31 -5.69 4.99
CA ARG A 314 -12.20 -6.42 5.88
C ARG A 314 -12.01 -7.90 5.69
N ILE A 315 -11.92 -8.62 6.80
CA ILE A 315 -11.65 -10.06 6.82
C ILE A 315 -12.78 -10.76 7.59
N TRP A 316 -13.31 -11.82 6.99
CA TRP A 316 -14.38 -12.65 7.57
C TRP A 316 -13.90 -14.08 7.75
N LEU A 317 -14.14 -14.64 8.95
CA LEU A 317 -13.96 -16.04 9.25
C LEU A 317 -14.93 -16.89 8.44
N ARG A 318 -14.41 -17.96 7.83
CA ARG A 318 -15.24 -18.94 7.11
C ARG A 318 -15.40 -20.23 7.91
N PRO A 319 -16.55 -20.93 7.76
CA PRO A 319 -16.75 -22.22 8.41
C PRO A 319 -15.89 -23.33 7.82
N ASP A 320 -15.39 -23.11 6.60
CA ASP A 320 -14.52 -24.07 5.91
C ASP A 320 -13.14 -24.13 6.59
N GLN A 321 -12.45 -25.25 6.36
CA GLN A 321 -11.05 -25.44 6.72
C GLN A 321 -10.28 -25.95 5.50
N TYR A 322 -9.00 -25.63 5.44
CA TYR A 322 -8.05 -26.19 4.50
C TYR A 322 -6.92 -26.88 5.26
N GLN A 323 -6.80 -28.20 5.11
CA GLN A 323 -5.81 -29.02 5.85
C GLN A 323 -5.84 -28.80 7.37
N GLY A 324 -7.04 -28.62 7.95
CA GLY A 324 -7.21 -28.36 9.38
C GLY A 324 -6.93 -26.94 9.81
N GLN A 325 -6.52 -26.06 8.89
CA GLN A 325 -6.29 -24.63 9.16
C GLN A 325 -7.53 -23.79 8.91
N THR A 326 -7.64 -22.70 9.64
CA THR A 326 -8.73 -21.73 9.54
C THR A 326 -8.66 -20.97 8.21
N VAL A 327 -9.83 -20.73 7.62
CA VAL A 327 -10.00 -20.00 6.36
C VAL A 327 -10.65 -18.64 6.61
N TRP A 328 -10.07 -17.62 6.02
CA TRP A 328 -10.53 -16.23 6.06
C TRP A 328 -10.71 -15.71 4.64
N VAL A 329 -11.76 -14.93 4.41
CA VAL A 329 -11.98 -14.27 3.12
C VAL A 329 -11.89 -12.76 3.33
N CYS A 330 -11.28 -12.06 2.38
CA CYS A 330 -10.96 -10.65 2.49
C CYS A 330 -11.42 -9.86 1.27
N ALA A 331 -11.95 -8.67 1.53
CA ALA A 331 -12.15 -7.61 0.55
C ALA A 331 -11.30 -6.41 0.97
N ALA A 332 -10.54 -5.85 0.03
CA ALA A 332 -9.72 -4.67 0.22
C ALA A 332 -10.08 -3.60 -0.81
N THR A 333 -10.03 -2.35 -0.41
CA THR A 333 -10.32 -1.18 -1.24
C THR A 333 -9.39 -0.04 -0.89
N HIS A 334 -9.07 0.77 -1.91
CA HIS A 334 -8.34 2.02 -1.76
C HIS A 334 -9.31 3.19 -1.97
N ASP A 335 -9.55 3.97 -0.91
CA ASP A 335 -10.29 5.23 -0.99
C ASP A 335 -9.41 6.29 -1.65
N THR A 336 -9.89 6.90 -2.73
CA THR A 336 -9.13 7.91 -3.50
C THR A 336 -9.64 9.33 -3.28
N GLY A 337 -10.73 9.50 -2.55
CA GLY A 337 -11.33 10.79 -2.26
C GLY A 337 -12.67 10.68 -1.55
N ILE A 338 -13.30 11.84 -1.36
CA ILE A 338 -14.63 11.98 -0.77
C ILE A 338 -15.55 12.68 -1.76
N ASP A 339 -16.81 12.24 -1.81
CA ASP A 339 -17.89 12.90 -2.51
C ASP A 339 -19.10 13.08 -1.58
N PHE A 340 -20.02 13.95 -1.96
CA PHE A 340 -21.24 14.19 -1.19
C PHE A 340 -22.44 13.56 -1.89
N SER A 341 -23.05 12.55 -1.26
CA SER A 341 -24.32 11.99 -1.72
C SER A 341 -25.47 12.96 -1.37
N ALA A 342 -25.92 13.71 -2.34
CA ALA A 342 -27.09 14.59 -2.18
C ALA A 342 -28.36 13.79 -1.85
N LYS A 343 -28.45 12.52 -2.27
CA LYS A 343 -29.57 11.62 -2.05
C LYS A 343 -29.65 11.19 -0.58
N ASP A 344 -28.50 10.75 -0.01
CA ASP A 344 -28.42 10.19 1.32
C ASP A 344 -27.98 11.25 2.35
N ARG A 345 -27.57 12.44 1.89
CA ARG A 345 -27.12 13.59 2.68
C ARG A 345 -25.93 13.27 3.59
N ILE A 346 -25.01 12.45 3.09
CA ILE A 346 -23.79 12.03 3.78
C ILE A 346 -22.58 12.15 2.86
N PHE A 347 -21.40 12.24 3.46
CA PHE A 347 -20.14 12.06 2.73
C PHE A 347 -19.92 10.60 2.47
N ILE A 348 -19.55 10.28 1.23
CA ILE A 348 -19.21 8.93 0.77
C ILE A 348 -17.77 8.91 0.29
N HIS A 349 -17.05 7.84 0.59
CA HIS A 349 -15.73 7.63 0.04
C HIS A 349 -15.84 7.14 -1.39
N LYS A 350 -14.95 7.66 -2.24
CA LYS A 350 -14.73 7.16 -3.60
C LYS A 350 -13.59 6.18 -3.57
N ILE A 351 -13.75 5.04 -4.20
CA ILE A 351 -12.72 4.02 -4.26
C ILE A 351 -12.10 3.93 -5.66
N ASP A 352 -10.86 3.41 -5.72
CA ASP A 352 -10.27 3.03 -6.99
C ASP A 352 -11.09 1.89 -7.60
N SER A 353 -11.49 2.08 -8.85
CA SER A 353 -12.29 1.09 -9.57
C SER A 353 -11.53 -0.21 -9.85
N GLN A 354 -10.20 -0.17 -9.93
CA GLN A 354 -9.34 -1.31 -10.21
C GLN A 354 -8.95 -2.03 -8.92
N ILE A 355 -9.89 -2.76 -8.32
CA ILE A 355 -9.71 -3.38 -7.01
C ILE A 355 -8.58 -4.42 -6.96
N ASP A 356 -8.12 -4.91 -8.10
CA ASP A 356 -7.01 -5.86 -8.18
C ASP A 356 -5.65 -5.20 -7.89
N LEU A 357 -5.54 -3.88 -8.04
CA LEU A 357 -4.35 -3.12 -7.62
C LEU A 357 -4.21 -3.19 -6.10
N GLU A 358 -5.31 -3.00 -5.37
CA GLU A 358 -5.31 -3.12 -3.91
C GLU A 358 -5.04 -4.56 -3.45
N ARG A 359 -5.61 -5.57 -4.12
CA ARG A 359 -5.24 -6.97 -3.90
C ARG A 359 -3.74 -7.18 -4.05
N SER A 360 -3.15 -6.68 -5.13
CA SER A 360 -1.72 -6.84 -5.41
C SER A 360 -0.85 -6.16 -4.37
N LYS A 361 -1.27 -4.95 -3.92
CA LYS A 361 -0.60 -4.23 -2.85
C LYS A 361 -0.58 -5.05 -1.55
N VAL A 362 -1.75 -5.54 -1.10
CA VAL A 362 -1.84 -6.33 0.13
C VAL A 362 -1.00 -7.61 0.03
N VAL A 363 -1.04 -8.31 -1.11
CA VAL A 363 -0.22 -9.50 -1.35
C VAL A 363 1.27 -9.18 -1.24
N ASN A 364 1.74 -8.13 -1.89
CA ASN A 364 3.14 -7.70 -1.83
C ASN A 364 3.56 -7.33 -0.40
N ASP A 365 2.71 -6.60 0.31
CA ASP A 365 2.94 -6.23 1.70
C ASP A 365 3.14 -7.47 2.60
N LEU A 366 2.29 -8.48 2.44
CA LEU A 366 2.36 -9.72 3.22
C LEU A 366 3.56 -10.59 2.82
N LEU A 367 3.90 -10.67 1.53
CA LEU A 367 5.09 -11.40 1.06
C LEU A 367 6.38 -10.81 1.64
N LEU A 368 6.46 -9.48 1.76
CA LEU A 368 7.61 -8.78 2.35
C LEU A 368 7.83 -9.11 3.83
N THR A 369 6.82 -9.63 4.53
CA THR A 369 6.97 -10.06 5.94
C THR A 369 7.73 -11.38 6.09
N GLY A 370 7.83 -12.17 5.02
CA GLY A 370 8.40 -13.53 5.05
C GLY A 370 7.52 -14.56 5.77
N LYS A 371 6.28 -14.20 6.17
CA LYS A 371 5.36 -15.08 6.90
C LYS A 371 4.40 -15.88 6.00
N VAL A 372 4.44 -15.63 4.70
CA VAL A 372 3.63 -16.36 3.72
C VAL A 372 4.39 -17.59 3.25
N GLN A 373 3.85 -18.76 3.52
CA GLN A 373 4.42 -20.04 3.10
C GLN A 373 4.12 -20.33 1.62
N SER A 374 2.87 -20.06 1.19
CA SER A 374 2.42 -20.37 -0.17
C SER A 374 1.48 -19.31 -0.70
N LEU A 375 1.53 -19.06 -2.01
CA LEU A 375 0.63 -18.17 -2.74
C LEU A 375 0.08 -18.89 -3.96
N LEU A 376 -1.24 -18.80 -4.17
CA LEU A 376 -1.92 -19.30 -5.37
C LEU A 376 -2.92 -18.27 -5.88
N MET A 377 -2.87 -17.96 -7.18
CA MET A 377 -3.91 -17.17 -7.84
C MET A 377 -4.95 -18.11 -8.43
N VAL A 378 -6.20 -17.99 -8.00
CA VAL A 378 -7.32 -18.84 -8.41
C VAL A 378 -8.32 -18.07 -9.24
N ASP A 379 -8.64 -18.56 -10.43
CA ASP A 379 -9.69 -18.01 -11.29
C ASP A 379 -11.08 -18.28 -10.70
N ARG A 380 -11.95 -17.29 -10.73
CA ARG A 380 -13.35 -17.37 -10.26
C ARG A 380 -14.29 -17.04 -11.43
N PRO A 381 -14.57 -17.96 -12.34
CA PRO A 381 -15.29 -17.70 -13.60
C PRO A 381 -16.72 -17.17 -13.40
N ASN A 382 -17.31 -17.40 -12.24
CA ASN A 382 -18.66 -16.93 -11.89
C ASN A 382 -18.70 -15.52 -11.27
N VAL A 383 -17.55 -14.87 -11.07
CA VAL A 383 -17.47 -13.51 -10.53
C VAL A 383 -17.55 -12.51 -11.68
N PRO A 384 -18.50 -11.56 -11.65
CA PRO A 384 -18.58 -10.50 -12.66
C PRO A 384 -17.30 -9.65 -12.66
N ARG A 385 -16.76 -9.38 -13.85
CA ARG A 385 -15.55 -8.55 -14.00
C ARG A 385 -15.82 -7.06 -13.80
N ASN A 386 -17.07 -6.65 -13.88
CA ASN A 386 -17.52 -5.28 -13.64
C ASN A 386 -18.72 -5.31 -12.71
N GLY A 387 -18.77 -4.35 -11.80
CA GLY A 387 -19.85 -4.22 -10.83
C GLY A 387 -19.88 -2.81 -10.24
N GLN A 388 -20.67 -2.66 -9.17
CA GLN A 388 -20.70 -1.44 -8.38
C GLN A 388 -20.73 -1.79 -6.90
N ASN A 389 -20.11 -0.94 -6.08
CA ASN A 389 -20.22 -1.04 -4.63
C ASN A 389 -21.53 -0.38 -4.13
N ALA A 390 -21.75 -0.40 -2.82
CA ALA A 390 -22.95 0.16 -2.20
C ALA A 390 -23.09 1.69 -2.37
N THR A 391 -22.00 2.41 -2.55
CA THR A 391 -21.95 3.86 -2.80
C THR A 391 -22.11 4.22 -4.27
N GLY A 392 -22.10 3.23 -5.18
CA GLY A 392 -22.29 3.39 -6.61
C GLY A 392 -20.99 3.58 -7.38
N ASP A 393 -19.82 3.37 -6.74
CA ASP A 393 -18.54 3.37 -7.42
C ASP A 393 -18.38 2.11 -8.27
N ASN A 394 -17.81 2.25 -9.46
CA ASN A 394 -17.53 1.13 -10.33
C ASN A 394 -16.43 0.24 -9.75
N LEU A 395 -16.61 -1.06 -9.92
CA LEU A 395 -15.62 -2.09 -9.59
C LEU A 395 -15.21 -2.81 -10.86
N THR A 396 -13.90 -2.94 -11.07
CA THR A 396 -13.32 -3.71 -12.18
C THR A 396 -12.33 -4.72 -11.60
N THR A 397 -12.45 -5.99 -12.00
CA THR A 397 -11.57 -7.08 -11.52
C THR A 397 -11.27 -8.07 -12.64
N ASP A 398 -10.13 -8.73 -12.53
CA ASP A 398 -9.76 -9.89 -13.36
C ASP A 398 -10.53 -11.17 -12.98
N ALA A 399 -11.36 -11.10 -11.94
CA ALA A 399 -12.12 -12.21 -11.36
C ALA A 399 -11.23 -13.31 -10.78
N ARG A 400 -10.07 -12.95 -10.21
CA ARG A 400 -9.16 -13.89 -9.53
C ARG A 400 -9.11 -13.61 -8.04
N MET A 401 -8.81 -14.64 -7.27
CA MET A 401 -8.57 -14.57 -5.83
C MET A 401 -7.15 -14.98 -5.51
N ALA A 402 -6.44 -14.13 -4.75
CA ALA A 402 -5.15 -14.51 -4.19
C ALA A 402 -5.36 -15.32 -2.92
N VAL A 403 -4.81 -16.51 -2.85
CA VAL A 403 -4.84 -17.39 -1.67
C VAL A 403 -3.46 -17.42 -1.05
N LEU A 404 -3.33 -16.96 0.20
CA LEU A 404 -2.10 -16.93 0.97
C LEU A 404 -2.21 -17.92 2.14
N VAL A 405 -1.25 -18.83 2.22
CA VAL A 405 -1.11 -19.76 3.35
C VAL A 405 -0.01 -19.24 4.25
N PHE A 406 -0.29 -19.06 5.54
CA PHE A 406 0.67 -18.60 6.53
C PHE A 406 1.37 -19.77 7.23
N GLU A 407 2.62 -19.51 7.68
CA GLU A 407 3.41 -20.48 8.45
C GLU A 407 2.88 -20.61 9.89
#